data_20e1535ac5d55e368f0ebc737932fb11
#
_entry.id   20e1535ac5d55e368f0ebc737932fb11
#
_cell.length_a   1.000
_cell.length_b   1.000
_cell.length_c   1.000
_cell.angle_alpha   90.00
_cell.angle_beta   90.00
_cell.angle_gamma   90.00
#
_symmetry.space_group_name_H-M   'P 1'
#
loop_
_entity.id
_entity.type
_entity.pdbx_description
1 polymer ?
#
loop_
_entity_poly.entity_id
_entity_poly.type
_entity_poly.pdbx_seq_one_letter_code
_entity_poly.pdbx_strand_id
1 'polypeptide(L)'
;MREETDYAEAIEAYKDDERVILEPWGRSIDHLRLTIIGKEDTPYEGGRFVFEIKFPDNYPFAPPYVYAVTLMWHPNIDSSIPPGKLNICLDLINPDKVGKVDPATGASGWTPSKTLTNIIEALKGMMHVEPPFFNPGDPLNHEAGEQYFRSHKSFEKKAEKWTEKYAMD
;
A
#
# COMPACT_ATOMS: atom_id res chain seq x y z
N MET A 1 -23.17 -7.52 5.51
CA MET A 1 -22.52 -6.67 4.49
C MET A 1 -21.11 -7.17 4.24
N ARG A 2 -20.68 -7.11 3.00
CA ARG A 2 -19.37 -7.61 2.59
C ARG A 2 -18.22 -6.83 3.25
N GLU A 3 -18.35 -5.52 3.42
CA GLU A 3 -17.35 -4.68 4.08
C GLU A 3 -17.10 -5.13 5.52
N GLU A 4 -18.16 -5.44 6.25
CA GLU A 4 -18.07 -5.91 7.64
C GLU A 4 -17.35 -7.25 7.73
N THR A 5 -17.69 -8.17 6.81
CA THR A 5 -17.07 -9.49 6.74
C THR A 5 -15.58 -9.37 6.43
N ASP A 6 -15.24 -8.56 5.43
CA ASP A 6 -13.84 -8.38 5.03
C ASP A 6 -13.02 -7.67 6.11
N TYR A 7 -13.63 -6.69 6.78
CA TYR A 7 -12.97 -6.00 7.91
C TYR A 7 -12.68 -6.99 9.04
N ALA A 8 -13.67 -7.80 9.44
CA ALA A 8 -13.49 -8.80 10.50
C ALA A 8 -12.43 -9.84 10.14
N GLU A 9 -12.42 -10.30 8.87
CA GLU A 9 -11.40 -11.22 8.38
C GLU A 9 -10.00 -10.62 8.49
N ALA A 10 -9.84 -9.37 8.09
CA ALA A 10 -8.55 -8.68 8.13
C ALA A 10 -8.07 -8.47 9.57
N ILE A 11 -8.96 -8.08 10.47
CA ILE A 11 -8.63 -7.93 11.90
C ILE A 11 -8.11 -9.25 12.46
N GLU A 12 -8.79 -10.36 12.16
CA GLU A 12 -8.37 -11.69 12.62
C GLU A 12 -7.03 -12.11 12.02
N ALA A 13 -6.84 -11.85 10.71
CA ALA A 13 -5.62 -12.24 10.00
C ALA A 13 -4.37 -11.54 10.55
N TYR A 14 -4.50 -10.30 11.01
CA TYR A 14 -3.36 -9.49 11.45
C TYR A 14 -3.34 -9.17 12.95
N LYS A 15 -4.18 -9.82 13.75
CA LYS A 15 -4.28 -9.54 15.19
C LYS A 15 -2.97 -9.72 15.96
N ASP A 16 -2.12 -10.63 15.50
CA ASP A 16 -0.84 -10.92 16.14
C ASP A 16 0.36 -10.29 15.42
N ASP A 17 0.11 -9.49 14.39
CA ASP A 17 1.15 -8.82 13.64
C ASP A 17 1.34 -7.39 14.18
N GLU A 18 2.42 -7.19 14.92
CA GLU A 18 2.74 -5.90 15.55
C GLU A 18 3.02 -4.80 14.54
N ARG A 19 3.28 -5.15 13.28
CA ARG A 19 3.59 -4.19 12.22
C ARG A 19 2.38 -3.77 11.40
N VAL A 20 1.21 -4.31 11.70
CA VAL A 20 -0.03 -3.98 10.98
C VAL A 20 -1.10 -3.56 11.97
N ILE A 21 -1.58 -2.33 11.81
CA ILE A 21 -2.63 -1.78 12.67
C ILE A 21 -3.77 -1.31 11.75
N LEU A 22 -4.93 -1.94 11.88
CA LEU A 22 -6.12 -1.60 11.10
C LEU A 22 -7.21 -1.13 12.04
N GLU A 23 -7.73 0.07 11.77
CA GLU A 23 -8.76 0.66 12.62
C GLU A 23 -9.66 1.59 11.82
N PRO A 24 -10.90 1.86 12.27
CA PRO A 24 -11.72 2.88 11.63
C PRO A 24 -11.04 4.24 11.72
N TRP A 25 -11.13 5.02 10.63
CA TRP A 25 -10.61 6.40 10.63
C TRP A 25 -11.48 7.29 11.52
N GLY A 26 -12.77 7.03 11.52
CA GLY A 26 -13.74 7.68 12.35
C GLY A 26 -14.61 6.66 13.07
N ARG A 27 -15.91 6.73 12.86
CA ARG A 27 -16.88 5.84 13.54
C ARG A 27 -17.31 4.65 12.69
N SER A 28 -17.16 4.76 11.37
CA SER A 28 -17.63 3.74 10.44
C SER A 28 -16.48 2.95 9.87
N ILE A 29 -16.71 1.67 9.60
CA ILE A 29 -15.74 0.82 8.91
C ILE A 29 -15.65 1.11 7.42
N ASP A 30 -16.51 1.99 6.89
CA ASP A 30 -16.44 2.40 5.49
C ASP A 30 -15.18 3.20 5.19
N HIS A 31 -14.56 3.74 6.21
CA HIS A 31 -13.35 4.56 6.11
C HIS A 31 -12.36 4.09 7.15
N LEU A 32 -11.26 3.47 6.68
CA LEU A 32 -10.27 2.82 7.53
C LEU A 32 -8.92 3.51 7.46
N ARG A 33 -8.18 3.39 8.55
CA ARG A 33 -6.78 3.78 8.63
C ARG A 33 -5.96 2.51 8.82
N LEU A 34 -5.07 2.25 7.89
CA LEU A 34 -4.12 1.16 7.97
C LEU A 34 -2.74 1.76 8.26
N THR A 35 -2.09 1.29 9.31
CA THR A 35 -0.71 1.68 9.60
C THR A 35 0.16 0.45 9.44
N ILE A 36 1.21 0.58 8.62
CA ILE A 36 2.22 -0.47 8.46
C ILE A 36 3.54 0.07 8.99
N ILE A 37 4.17 -0.68 9.89
CA ILE A 37 5.46 -0.32 10.45
C ILE A 37 6.55 -0.94 9.59
N GLY A 38 7.51 -0.14 9.17
CA GLY A 38 8.62 -0.59 8.32
C GLY A 38 9.46 -1.66 8.99
N LYS A 39 9.86 -2.66 8.18
CA LYS A 39 10.61 -3.82 8.64
C LYS A 39 12.07 -3.49 8.88
N GLU A 40 12.70 -4.18 9.82
CA GLU A 40 14.13 -4.06 10.08
C GLU A 40 14.95 -4.34 8.80
N ASP A 41 16.08 -3.68 8.69
CA ASP A 41 17.02 -3.82 7.57
C ASP A 41 16.46 -3.34 6.23
N THR A 42 15.42 -2.50 6.27
CA THR A 42 14.94 -1.77 5.10
C THR A 42 15.07 -0.27 5.36
N PRO A 43 15.08 0.56 4.33
CA PRO A 43 15.14 2.01 4.52
C PRO A 43 13.91 2.60 5.21
N TYR A 44 12.86 1.80 5.38
CA TYR A 44 11.59 2.18 6.03
C TYR A 44 11.51 1.76 7.49
N GLU A 45 12.57 1.14 8.00
CA GLU A 45 12.62 0.56 9.35
C GLU A 45 12.07 1.50 10.42
N GLY A 46 11.11 0.98 11.19
CA GLY A 46 10.53 1.70 12.32
C GLY A 46 9.55 2.80 11.96
N GLY A 47 9.43 3.15 10.67
CA GLY A 47 8.48 4.17 10.23
C GLY A 47 7.04 3.68 10.33
N ARG A 48 6.14 4.62 10.63
CA ARG A 48 4.69 4.35 10.72
C ARG A 48 4.05 4.91 9.47
N PHE A 49 3.74 4.04 8.52
CA PHE A 49 3.21 4.45 7.21
C PHE A 49 1.71 4.25 7.17
N VAL A 50 1.00 5.36 7.02
CA VAL A 50 -0.47 5.39 7.10
C VAL A 50 -1.07 5.37 5.70
N PHE A 51 -2.05 4.48 5.52
CA PHE A 51 -2.83 4.36 4.29
C PHE A 51 -4.30 4.60 4.62
N GLU A 52 -4.95 5.39 3.78
CA GLU A 52 -6.40 5.61 3.85
C GLU A 52 -7.09 4.60 2.95
N ILE A 53 -8.13 3.94 3.48
CA ILE A 53 -8.92 2.97 2.73
C ILE A 53 -10.39 3.35 2.82
N LYS A 54 -11.05 3.52 1.67
CA LYS A 54 -12.48 3.83 1.61
C LYS A 54 -13.19 2.79 0.75
N PHE A 55 -14.23 2.18 1.29
CA PHE A 55 -15.05 1.27 0.52
C PHE A 55 -16.03 2.05 -0.36
N PRO A 56 -16.15 1.69 -1.66
CA PRO A 56 -17.15 2.30 -2.52
C PRO A 56 -18.53 1.71 -2.22
N ASP A 57 -19.58 2.42 -2.64
CA ASP A 57 -20.96 1.97 -2.42
C ASP A 57 -21.26 0.62 -3.08
N ASN A 58 -20.60 0.33 -4.20
CA ASN A 58 -20.80 -0.92 -4.93
C ASN A 58 -19.77 -2.00 -4.58
N TYR A 59 -19.07 -1.87 -3.46
CA TYR A 59 -18.15 -2.91 -2.99
C TYR A 59 -18.92 -4.24 -2.81
N PRO A 60 -18.44 -5.41 -3.24
CA PRO A 60 -17.10 -5.71 -3.76
C PRO A 60 -16.95 -5.70 -5.28
N PHE A 61 -17.86 -5.08 -6.00
CA PHE A 61 -17.79 -5.06 -7.47
C PHE A 61 -16.75 -4.04 -7.98
N ALA A 62 -16.40 -3.08 -7.15
CA ALA A 62 -15.27 -2.20 -7.39
C ALA A 62 -14.31 -2.29 -6.20
N PRO A 63 -12.99 -2.05 -6.42
CA PRO A 63 -12.03 -2.10 -5.33
C PRO A 63 -12.18 -0.92 -4.38
N PRO A 64 -11.70 -1.04 -3.14
CA PRO A 64 -11.60 0.12 -2.27
C PRO A 64 -10.65 1.17 -2.85
N TYR A 65 -10.92 2.43 -2.55
CA TYR A 65 -9.95 3.50 -2.78
C TYR A 65 -8.87 3.41 -1.70
N VAL A 66 -7.60 3.38 -2.11
CA VAL A 66 -6.46 3.31 -1.19
C VAL A 66 -5.48 4.43 -1.52
N TYR A 67 -5.09 5.20 -0.51
CA TYR A 67 -4.17 6.31 -0.67
C TYR A 67 -3.09 6.27 0.40
N ALA A 68 -1.83 6.42 -0.01
CA ALA A 68 -0.70 6.51 0.92
C ALA A 68 -0.63 7.93 1.47
N VAL A 69 -0.97 8.09 2.75
CA VAL A 69 -1.06 9.40 3.42
C VAL A 69 0.31 9.90 3.85
N THR A 70 1.13 9.03 4.44
CA THR A 70 2.47 9.39 4.90
C THR A 70 3.37 9.64 3.70
N LEU A 71 4.10 10.74 3.70
CA LEU A 71 5.08 11.01 2.65
C LEU A 71 6.22 10.01 2.77
N MET A 72 6.61 9.41 1.64
CA MET A 72 7.67 8.41 1.60
C MET A 72 8.40 8.44 0.27
N TRP A 73 9.65 8.03 0.29
CA TRP A 73 10.45 7.89 -0.93
C TRP A 73 10.46 6.41 -1.31
N HIS A 74 9.62 6.05 -2.27
CA HIS A 74 9.33 4.66 -2.61
C HIS A 74 9.09 4.54 -4.12
N PRO A 75 9.66 3.55 -4.81
CA PRO A 75 9.50 3.47 -6.26
C PRO A 75 8.05 3.23 -6.71
N ASN A 76 7.25 2.55 -5.90
CA ASN A 76 5.87 2.22 -6.27
C ASN A 76 4.82 3.15 -5.66
N ILE A 77 5.25 4.17 -4.93
CA ILE A 77 4.36 5.15 -4.29
C ILE A 77 4.88 6.54 -4.61
N ASP A 78 4.03 7.35 -5.23
CA ASP A 78 4.39 8.73 -5.58
C ASP A 78 3.68 9.71 -4.66
N SER A 79 4.41 10.18 -3.65
CA SER A 79 3.88 11.08 -2.63
C SER A 79 3.58 12.49 -3.14
N SER A 80 3.94 12.80 -4.40
CA SER A 80 3.59 14.08 -5.02
C SER A 80 2.16 14.10 -5.57
N ILE A 81 1.54 12.93 -5.72
CA ILE A 81 0.17 12.83 -6.22
C ILE A 81 -0.81 13.19 -5.09
N PRO A 82 -1.72 14.17 -5.33
CA PRO A 82 -2.63 14.62 -4.26
C PRO A 82 -3.74 13.61 -3.95
N PRO A 83 -4.37 13.73 -2.77
CA PRO A 83 -5.54 12.92 -2.43
C PRO A 83 -6.66 13.02 -3.47
N GLY A 84 -7.42 11.93 -3.62
CA GLY A 84 -8.46 11.83 -4.63
C GLY A 84 -8.00 11.12 -5.88
N LYS A 85 -6.69 10.94 -6.04
CA LYS A 85 -6.08 10.18 -7.12
C LYS A 85 -5.29 9.02 -6.52
N LEU A 86 -5.03 8.02 -7.34
CA LEU A 86 -4.25 6.85 -6.91
C LEU A 86 -2.76 7.19 -6.91
N ASN A 87 -2.12 7.09 -5.75
CA ASN A 87 -0.68 7.35 -5.63
C ASN A 87 0.15 6.09 -5.36
N ILE A 88 -0.46 4.92 -5.56
CA ILE A 88 0.16 3.61 -5.32
C ILE A 88 0.05 2.79 -6.60
N CYS A 89 1.17 2.21 -7.05
CA CYS A 89 1.18 1.31 -8.20
C CYS A 89 0.84 -0.11 -7.73
N LEU A 90 -0.43 -0.47 -7.83
CA LEU A 90 -0.92 -1.77 -7.43
C LEU A 90 -2.20 -2.07 -8.22
N ASP A 91 -2.14 -3.06 -9.12
CA ASP A 91 -3.28 -3.39 -9.99
C ASP A 91 -4.53 -3.74 -9.19
N LEU A 92 -4.35 -4.38 -8.04
CA LEU A 92 -5.46 -4.81 -7.18
C LEU A 92 -6.39 -3.65 -6.76
N ILE A 93 -5.86 -2.44 -6.63
CA ILE A 93 -6.65 -1.27 -6.23
C ILE A 93 -6.89 -0.27 -7.37
N ASN A 94 -6.41 -0.59 -8.56
CA ASN A 94 -6.55 0.29 -9.72
C ASN A 94 -7.90 0.03 -10.41
N PRO A 95 -8.82 1.02 -10.44
CA PRO A 95 -10.14 0.82 -11.05
C PRO A 95 -10.07 0.52 -12.56
N ASP A 96 -8.98 0.90 -13.23
CA ASP A 96 -8.81 0.63 -14.67
C ASP A 96 -8.34 -0.81 -14.94
N LYS A 97 -8.01 -1.56 -13.91
CA LYS A 97 -7.49 -2.93 -14.04
C LYS A 97 -8.46 -3.99 -13.55
N VAL A 98 -9.68 -3.61 -13.20
CA VAL A 98 -10.68 -4.57 -12.69
C VAL A 98 -10.89 -5.71 -13.67
N GLY A 99 -10.76 -6.94 -13.19
CA GLY A 99 -10.94 -8.14 -13.99
C GLY A 99 -9.81 -8.46 -14.96
N LYS A 100 -8.73 -7.68 -14.96
CA LYS A 100 -7.62 -7.85 -15.89
C LYS A 100 -6.43 -8.51 -15.22
N VAL A 101 -5.66 -9.26 -16.01
CA VAL A 101 -4.39 -9.86 -15.58
C VAL A 101 -3.31 -9.34 -16.51
N ASP A 102 -2.20 -8.84 -15.93
CA ASP A 102 -1.05 -8.40 -16.70
C ASP A 102 -0.32 -9.64 -17.22
N PRO A 103 -0.25 -9.87 -18.54
CA PRO A 103 0.41 -11.07 -19.08
C PRO A 103 1.92 -11.09 -18.83
N ALA A 104 2.54 -9.94 -18.60
CA ALA A 104 3.99 -9.86 -18.39
C ALA A 104 4.37 -10.21 -16.94
N THR A 105 3.57 -9.79 -15.95
CA THR A 105 3.91 -9.94 -14.54
C THR A 105 3.03 -10.93 -13.80
N GLY A 106 1.88 -11.28 -14.35
CA GLY A 106 0.88 -12.10 -13.68
C GLY A 106 0.07 -11.34 -12.64
N ALA A 107 0.34 -10.02 -12.47
CA ALA A 107 -0.41 -9.20 -11.53
C ALA A 107 -1.88 -9.13 -11.95
N SER A 108 -2.79 -9.31 -10.99
CA SER A 108 -4.22 -9.27 -11.27
C SER A 108 -4.89 -8.07 -10.62
N GLY A 109 -5.83 -7.48 -11.37
CA GLY A 109 -6.70 -6.45 -10.86
C GLY A 109 -7.77 -7.02 -9.95
N TRP A 110 -8.56 -6.13 -9.41
CA TRP A 110 -9.64 -6.48 -8.49
C TRP A 110 -10.70 -7.36 -9.16
N THR A 111 -11.19 -8.33 -8.41
CA THR A 111 -12.43 -9.05 -8.71
C THR A 111 -13.21 -9.20 -7.40
N PRO A 112 -14.54 -9.50 -7.45
CA PRO A 112 -15.31 -9.67 -6.21
C PRO A 112 -14.84 -10.80 -5.30
N SER A 113 -13.97 -11.69 -5.78
CA SER A 113 -13.38 -12.75 -4.95
C SER A 113 -12.21 -12.27 -4.10
N LYS A 114 -11.69 -11.08 -4.37
CA LYS A 114 -10.62 -10.48 -3.58
C LYS A 114 -11.20 -9.87 -2.30
N THR A 115 -10.34 -9.65 -1.32
CA THR A 115 -10.74 -9.15 0.00
C THR A 115 -9.82 -8.03 0.47
N LEU A 116 -10.23 -7.34 1.53
CA LEU A 116 -9.39 -6.36 2.21
C LEU A 116 -8.06 -6.98 2.65
N THR A 117 -8.06 -8.23 3.10
CA THR A 117 -6.86 -8.95 3.51
C THR A 117 -5.83 -9.04 2.38
N ASN A 118 -6.29 -9.26 1.13
CA ASN A 118 -5.39 -9.27 -0.03
C ASN A 118 -4.72 -7.91 -0.24
N ILE A 119 -5.47 -6.83 -0.04
CA ILE A 119 -4.92 -5.47 -0.18
C ILE A 119 -3.86 -5.21 0.89
N ILE A 120 -4.14 -5.56 2.14
CA ILE A 120 -3.20 -5.37 3.25
C ILE A 120 -1.92 -6.18 3.02
N GLU A 121 -2.06 -7.42 2.56
CA GLU A 121 -0.90 -8.27 2.23
C GLU A 121 -0.01 -7.59 1.19
N ALA A 122 -0.61 -7.03 0.13
CA ALA A 122 0.14 -6.35 -0.92
C ALA A 122 0.86 -5.10 -0.40
N LEU A 123 0.16 -4.28 0.38
CA LEU A 123 0.75 -3.06 0.95
C LEU A 123 1.86 -3.38 1.95
N LYS A 124 1.67 -4.41 2.75
CA LYS A 124 2.70 -4.88 3.68
C LYS A 124 3.94 -5.34 2.92
N GLY A 125 3.77 -6.14 1.88
CA GLY A 125 4.87 -6.58 1.04
C GLY A 125 5.61 -5.40 0.42
N MET A 126 4.87 -4.41 -0.05
CA MET A 126 5.43 -3.20 -0.63
C MET A 126 6.30 -2.41 0.37
N MET A 127 5.81 -2.26 1.60
CA MET A 127 6.53 -1.52 2.65
C MET A 127 7.66 -2.34 3.29
N HIS A 128 7.62 -3.66 3.18
CA HIS A 128 8.68 -4.54 3.70
C HIS A 128 9.72 -4.90 2.64
N VAL A 129 9.66 -4.23 1.48
CA VAL A 129 10.61 -4.40 0.37
C VAL A 129 10.62 -5.86 -0.11
N GLU A 130 9.44 -6.44 -0.24
CA GLU A 130 9.25 -7.82 -0.65
C GLU A 130 8.62 -7.91 -2.05
N PRO A 131 9.28 -8.56 -3.01
CA PRO A 131 8.67 -8.79 -4.31
C PRO A 131 7.51 -9.80 -4.19
N PRO A 132 6.54 -9.78 -5.10
CA PRO A 132 6.46 -8.93 -6.29
C PRO A 132 5.87 -7.54 -6.02
N PHE A 133 5.42 -7.26 -4.79
CA PHE A 133 4.75 -6.00 -4.47
C PHE A 133 5.71 -4.82 -4.46
N PHE A 134 6.92 -5.01 -3.94
CA PHE A 134 8.01 -4.05 -4.13
C PHE A 134 8.62 -4.31 -5.50
N ASN A 135 8.39 -3.41 -6.44
CA ASN A 135 8.80 -3.60 -7.83
C ASN A 135 9.43 -2.31 -8.41
N PRO A 136 10.71 -2.05 -8.14
CA PRO A 136 11.36 -0.84 -8.65
C PRO A 136 11.57 -0.86 -10.17
N GLY A 137 11.43 -2.03 -10.82
CA GLY A 137 11.53 -2.16 -12.27
C GLY A 137 10.31 -1.61 -13.03
N ASP A 138 9.19 -1.41 -12.32
CA ASP A 138 7.98 -0.82 -12.92
C ASP A 138 7.48 0.27 -11.96
N PRO A 139 8.20 1.39 -11.86
CA PRO A 139 7.92 2.40 -10.85
C PRO A 139 6.80 3.34 -11.23
N LEU A 140 6.08 3.82 -10.22
CA LEU A 140 5.19 4.97 -10.33
C LEU A 140 5.99 6.26 -10.08
N ASN A 141 6.85 6.24 -9.08
CA ASN A 141 7.83 7.29 -8.82
C ASN A 141 9.09 6.96 -9.63
N HIS A 142 9.18 7.50 -10.84
CA HIS A 142 10.26 7.18 -11.77
C HIS A 142 11.64 7.58 -11.26
N GLU A 143 11.72 8.70 -10.56
CA GLU A 143 12.98 9.16 -9.98
C GLU A 143 13.51 8.18 -8.93
N ALA A 144 12.63 7.70 -8.05
CA ALA A 144 13.01 6.72 -7.04
C ALA A 144 13.37 5.38 -7.68
N GLY A 145 12.62 4.95 -8.70
CA GLY A 145 12.90 3.72 -9.42
C GLY A 145 14.26 3.76 -10.12
N GLU A 146 14.56 4.86 -10.79
CA GLU A 146 15.84 5.06 -11.46
C GLU A 146 16.99 5.10 -10.44
N GLN A 147 16.79 5.82 -9.34
CA GLN A 147 17.78 5.92 -8.27
C GLN A 147 18.09 4.56 -7.65
N TYR A 148 17.06 3.72 -7.49
CA TYR A 148 17.23 2.38 -6.95
C TYR A 148 18.27 1.56 -7.72
N PHE A 149 18.26 1.64 -9.06
CA PHE A 149 19.17 0.88 -9.90
C PHE A 149 20.51 1.58 -10.15
N ARG A 150 20.53 2.91 -10.29
CA ARG A 150 21.74 3.64 -10.63
C ARG A 150 22.58 4.03 -9.43
N SER A 151 21.93 4.33 -8.31
CA SER A 151 22.59 4.87 -7.12
C SER A 151 21.90 4.33 -5.89
N HIS A 152 22.01 3.01 -5.70
CA HIS A 152 21.27 2.31 -4.65
C HIS A 152 21.48 2.90 -3.25
N LYS A 153 22.72 3.26 -2.92
CA LYS A 153 23.01 3.89 -1.63
C LYS A 153 22.32 5.25 -1.48
N SER A 154 22.24 6.02 -2.55
CA SER A 154 21.55 7.30 -2.54
C SER A 154 20.06 7.12 -2.36
N PHE A 155 19.49 6.09 -3.01
CA PHE A 155 18.10 5.71 -2.83
C PHE A 155 17.83 5.38 -1.36
N GLU A 156 18.64 4.50 -0.78
CA GLU A 156 18.47 4.09 0.62
C GLU A 156 18.57 5.26 1.58
N LYS A 157 19.57 6.13 1.40
CA LYS A 157 19.73 7.32 2.22
C LYS A 157 18.54 8.26 2.14
N LYS A 158 18.00 8.48 0.94
CA LYS A 158 16.86 9.37 0.76
C LYS A 158 15.61 8.77 1.37
N ALA A 159 15.38 7.47 1.17
CA ALA A 159 14.24 6.77 1.75
C ALA A 159 14.31 6.78 3.28
N GLU A 160 15.49 6.57 3.87
CA GLU A 160 15.71 6.65 5.30
C GLU A 160 15.46 8.06 5.84
N LYS A 161 15.95 9.08 5.15
CA LYS A 161 15.74 10.49 5.55
C LYS A 161 14.26 10.85 5.55
N TRP A 162 13.53 10.43 4.53
CA TRP A 162 12.10 10.68 4.45
C TRP A 162 11.34 9.93 5.53
N THR A 163 11.74 8.70 5.83
CA THR A 163 11.17 7.92 6.93
C THR A 163 11.35 8.65 8.25
N GLU A 164 12.57 9.10 8.52
CA GLU A 164 12.91 9.83 9.72
C GLU A 164 12.13 11.14 9.85
N LYS A 165 11.98 11.85 8.74
CA LYS A 165 11.32 13.15 8.71
C LYS A 165 9.79 13.05 8.79
N TYR A 166 9.17 12.06 8.14
CA TYR A 166 7.73 12.04 7.94
C TYR A 166 7.00 10.87 8.63
N ALA A 167 7.70 9.84 9.04
CA ALA A 167 7.06 8.59 9.47
C ALA A 167 7.37 8.16 10.91
N MET A 168 8.14 8.93 11.67
CA MET A 168 8.57 8.48 13.00
C MET A 168 7.67 8.93 14.15
N ASP A 169 6.67 9.72 13.87
CA ASP A 169 5.77 10.21 14.93
C ASP A 169 4.52 9.33 15.09
#